data_42e97da23667b6414f52eba07246500d
#
_entry.id   42e97da23667b6414f52eba07246500d
#
_cell.length_a   1.000
_cell.length_b   1.000
_cell.length_c   1.000
_cell.angle_alpha   90.00
_cell.angle_beta   90.00
_cell.angle_gamma   90.00
#
_symmetry.space_group_name_H-M   'P 1'
#
loop_
_entity.id
_entity.type
_entity.pdbx_description
1 polymer ?
#
loop_
_entity_poly.entity_id
_entity_poly.type
_entity_poly.pdbx_seq_one_letter_code
_entity_poly.pdbx_strand_id
1 'polypeptide(L)'
;VHIRLLAWPFIIMGAMACIALTADIKSKSAIQDEFVNELDVQGDATLDATIGIERAESLYEKIFVEYGDDSVAQLGGVHLACEQSSNVLTKILEWGRLASYLEQSTRYIAYDARLAGRYRFYRDAEVLNSQFGTRYVGDMDRMFDSYSHLMEKVTEHVRSSIKRDPADSDFVFRMATRAKALDAIRGVLPAASLSNVGIYGSGQSYEAMLIRMRAHPLPEARHYADLMLEELRKVIPSFLKRVDLADRGGRWSDYLSDTRESTSELVSGLFAETPVDHSPPVVLTDFDPEGEDKLIGAICYSHTSLPETQIMQRVQRMSHAEKVAILKAYIGDRENRRHRPGRAFERTDYRFDVLSDYGAFRDMQRHRILTIEWQPLTPNHGYTRPDLVDEAGQTAAFDEVMSRSASLYDAMKPDFPQQASYAVSMAYRVRYVMQFNAREAMHMLELRSSPQGHPAYRR
;
A
#
# COMPACT_ATOMS: atom_id res chain seq x y z
N VAL A 1 7.13 17.18 -10.47
CA VAL A 1 6.70 16.52 -9.23
C VAL A 1 5.94 17.54 -8.42
N HIS A 2 4.71 17.25 -8.07
CA HIS A 2 3.90 18.12 -7.22
C HIS A 2 3.37 17.31 -6.05
N ILE A 3 3.62 17.81 -4.85
CA ILE A 3 2.95 17.36 -3.64
C ILE A 3 1.99 18.48 -3.24
N ARG A 4 0.73 18.16 -3.04
CA ARG A 4 -0.29 19.12 -2.64
C ARG A 4 -0.93 18.71 -1.34
N LEU A 5 -1.03 19.67 -0.44
CA LEU A 5 -1.89 19.57 0.72
C LEU A 5 -3.34 19.73 0.27
N LEU A 6 -4.15 18.76 0.60
CA LEU A 6 -5.60 18.87 0.51
C LEU A 6 -6.07 19.40 1.88
N ALA A 7 -5.81 20.68 2.15
CA ALA A 7 -6.11 21.29 3.44
C ALA A 7 -7.61 21.49 3.62
N TRP A 8 -8.14 21.02 4.75
CA TRP A 8 -9.39 21.51 5.34
C TRP A 8 -9.42 21.42 6.88
N PRO A 9 -10.27 22.16 7.57
CA PRO A 9 -10.12 22.70 8.95
C PRO A 9 -10.25 21.69 10.10
N PHE A 10 -10.01 20.41 9.87
CA PHE A 10 -10.16 19.36 10.89
C PHE A 10 -9.06 19.33 11.97
N ILE A 11 -7.97 20.09 11.80
CA ILE A 11 -6.87 20.15 12.78
C ILE A 11 -7.36 20.79 14.08
N ILE A 12 -8.19 21.81 13.99
CA ILE A 12 -8.75 22.51 15.16
C ILE A 12 -9.71 21.59 15.93
N MET A 13 -10.52 20.79 15.24
CA MET A 13 -11.42 19.83 15.90
C MET A 13 -10.66 18.70 16.59
N GLY A 14 -9.55 18.23 16.03
CA GLY A 14 -8.71 17.21 16.67
C GLY A 14 -8.08 17.71 17.95
N ALA A 15 -7.53 18.92 17.94
CA ALA A 15 -6.95 19.57 19.14
C ALA A 15 -8.01 19.83 20.21
N MET A 16 -9.20 20.29 19.85
CA MET A 16 -10.32 20.51 20.79
C MET A 16 -10.86 19.18 21.36
N ALA A 17 -10.90 18.10 20.58
CA ALA A 17 -11.30 16.78 21.06
C ALA A 17 -10.25 16.19 22.02
N CYS A 18 -8.97 16.41 21.81
CA CYS A 18 -7.90 16.05 22.76
C CYS A 18 -8.05 16.77 24.09
N ILE A 19 -8.29 18.07 24.05
CA ILE A 19 -8.48 18.89 25.26
C ILE A 19 -9.73 18.41 26.03
N ALA A 20 -10.81 18.08 25.32
CA ALA A 20 -12.03 17.56 25.94
C ALA A 20 -11.87 16.15 26.55
N LEU A 21 -11.13 15.25 25.88
CA LEU A 21 -10.88 13.88 26.37
C LEU A 21 -9.87 13.84 27.53
N THR A 22 -8.85 14.68 27.51
CA THR A 22 -7.87 14.75 28.61
C THR A 22 -8.43 15.46 29.84
N ALA A 23 -9.36 16.40 29.68
CA ALA A 23 -10.03 17.08 30.79
C ALA A 23 -10.93 16.15 31.62
N ASP A 24 -11.43 15.05 31.03
CA ASP A 24 -12.26 14.08 31.75
C ASP A 24 -11.44 13.03 32.53
N ILE A 25 -10.17 12.84 32.23
CA ILE A 25 -9.34 11.75 32.77
C ILE A 25 -8.42 12.19 33.94
N LYS A 26 -8.06 13.45 34.05
CA LYS A 26 -7.23 13.94 35.18
C LYS A 26 -7.79 15.22 35.78
N SER A 27 -7.97 15.17 37.09
CA SER A 27 -8.42 16.26 37.96
C SER A 27 -8.59 17.62 37.26
N LYS A 28 -9.84 18.02 37.12
CA LYS A 28 -10.32 19.23 36.43
C LYS A 28 -9.58 20.54 36.71
N SER A 29 -8.66 20.58 37.68
CA SER A 29 -8.06 21.84 38.14
C SER A 29 -6.82 22.27 37.35
N ALA A 30 -5.87 21.39 37.03
CA ALA A 30 -4.59 21.85 36.52
C ALA A 30 -4.57 22.14 35.02
N ILE A 31 -5.27 21.32 34.20
CA ILE A 31 -5.32 21.52 32.74
C ILE A 31 -6.39 22.54 32.38
N GLN A 32 -7.51 22.57 33.11
CA GLN A 32 -8.58 23.53 32.91
C GLN A 32 -8.15 24.95 33.30
N ASP A 33 -7.36 25.11 34.38
CA ASP A 33 -6.90 26.43 34.81
C ASP A 33 -5.76 26.97 33.93
N GLU A 34 -4.94 26.11 33.30
CA GLU A 34 -3.80 26.51 32.47
C GLU A 34 -4.18 26.78 31.01
N PHE A 35 -5.22 26.11 30.47
CA PHE A 35 -5.56 26.18 29.04
C PHE A 35 -6.99 26.58 28.71
N VAL A 36 -8.00 26.23 29.53
CA VAL A 36 -9.40 26.52 29.21
C VAL A 36 -9.81 27.91 29.66
N ASN A 37 -9.26 28.42 30.77
CA ASN A 37 -9.52 29.77 31.24
C ASN A 37 -8.78 30.86 30.43
N GLU A 38 -7.75 30.49 29.66
CA GLU A 38 -7.09 31.38 28.71
C GLU A 38 -7.70 31.37 27.30
N LEU A 39 -8.56 30.38 26.99
CA LEU A 39 -9.40 30.38 25.79
C LEU A 39 -10.67 31.21 26.08
N ASP A 40 -10.60 32.50 25.78
CA ASP A 40 -11.79 33.35 25.78
C ASP A 40 -12.72 32.91 24.63
N VAL A 41 -13.67 32.00 24.94
CA VAL A 41 -14.61 31.41 24.00
C VAL A 41 -15.74 32.41 23.63
N GLN A 42 -15.72 33.63 24.16
CA GLN A 42 -16.73 34.68 23.90
C GLN A 42 -16.30 35.69 22.83
N GLY A 43 -15.12 35.58 22.25
CA GLY A 43 -14.62 36.47 21.19
C GLY A 43 -14.96 35.99 19.78
N ASP A 44 -15.33 36.94 18.96
CA ASP A 44 -15.60 36.95 17.53
C ASP A 44 -14.91 35.79 16.72
N ALA A 45 -15.66 35.10 15.87
CA ALA A 45 -15.24 33.97 15.04
C ALA A 45 -14.11 34.29 14.02
N THR A 46 -13.62 35.55 13.99
CA THR A 46 -12.45 35.98 13.23
C THR A 46 -11.17 36.03 14.06
N LEU A 47 -11.23 35.70 15.35
CA LEU A 47 -10.07 35.70 16.22
C LEU A 47 -9.15 34.53 15.91
N ASP A 48 -8.24 34.84 15.07
CA ASP A 48 -6.87 34.44 15.00
C ASP A 48 -6.62 32.93 15.18
N ALA A 49 -6.92 32.20 14.06
CA ALA A 49 -6.46 30.81 13.89
C ALA A 49 -4.94 30.67 14.22
N THR A 50 -4.17 31.73 14.09
CA THR A 50 -2.74 31.80 14.38
C THR A 50 -2.44 31.66 15.88
N ILE A 51 -3.20 32.35 16.75
CA ILE A 51 -3.01 32.22 18.22
C ILE A 51 -3.37 30.83 18.72
N GLY A 52 -4.42 30.22 18.14
CA GLY A 52 -4.80 28.84 18.45
C GLY A 52 -3.74 27.81 18.02
N ILE A 53 -3.06 28.07 16.91
CA ILE A 53 -1.99 27.21 16.39
C ILE A 53 -0.75 27.31 17.30
N GLU A 54 -0.28 28.52 17.63
CA GLU A 54 0.91 28.70 18.49
C GLU A 54 0.73 28.10 19.87
N ARG A 55 -0.47 28.24 20.47
CA ARG A 55 -0.77 27.63 21.78
C ARG A 55 -0.87 26.11 21.71
N ALA A 56 -1.49 25.57 20.65
CA ALA A 56 -1.52 24.13 20.40
C ALA A 56 -0.09 23.58 20.20
N GLU A 57 0.75 24.30 19.46
CA GLU A 57 2.15 23.94 19.27
C GLU A 57 2.93 23.91 20.59
N SER A 58 2.76 24.94 21.45
CA SER A 58 3.37 24.98 22.78
C SER A 58 2.92 23.83 23.67
N LEU A 59 1.63 23.49 23.66
CA LEU A 59 1.09 22.35 24.39
C LEU A 59 1.67 21.03 23.88
N TYR A 60 1.73 20.86 22.56
CA TYR A 60 2.30 19.66 21.93
C TYR A 60 3.80 19.55 22.23
N GLU A 61 4.57 20.63 22.19
CA GLU A 61 5.99 20.63 22.55
C GLU A 61 6.20 20.14 24.00
N LYS A 62 5.39 20.65 24.93
CA LYS A 62 5.44 20.25 26.33
C LYS A 62 5.12 18.75 26.49
N ILE A 63 4.08 18.25 25.84
CA ILE A 63 3.68 16.84 25.93
C ILE A 63 4.73 15.92 25.29
N PHE A 64 5.25 16.27 24.12
CA PHE A 64 6.26 15.47 23.41
C PHE A 64 7.62 15.46 24.10
N VAL A 65 8.04 16.60 24.65
CA VAL A 65 9.37 16.75 25.27
C VAL A 65 9.36 16.28 26.71
N GLU A 66 8.32 16.61 27.49
CA GLU A 66 8.27 16.31 28.93
C GLU A 66 7.70 14.92 29.22
N TYR A 67 6.72 14.45 28.47
CA TYR A 67 6.03 13.19 28.76
C TYR A 67 6.35 12.07 27.77
N GLY A 68 6.98 12.37 26.62
CA GLY A 68 7.33 11.38 25.59
C GLY A 68 6.13 10.62 25.00
N ASP A 69 4.92 11.19 25.12
CA ASP A 69 3.68 10.52 24.69
C ASP A 69 3.35 10.82 23.23
N ASP A 70 3.68 9.87 22.34
CA ASP A 70 3.38 9.94 20.92
C ASP A 70 1.86 9.82 20.61
N SER A 71 1.03 9.49 21.59
CA SER A 71 -0.41 9.24 21.38
C SER A 71 -1.16 10.50 20.94
N VAL A 72 -0.71 11.68 21.35
CA VAL A 72 -1.30 12.96 20.95
C VAL A 72 -1.17 13.19 19.44
N ALA A 73 -0.08 12.73 18.82
CA ALA A 73 0.13 12.84 17.39
C ALA A 73 -0.82 11.96 16.54
N GLN A 74 -1.58 11.06 17.18
CA GLN A 74 -2.58 10.22 16.52
C GLN A 74 -3.87 10.98 16.21
N LEU A 75 -4.15 12.08 16.89
CA LEU A 75 -5.42 12.80 16.75
C LEU A 75 -5.40 13.84 15.63
N GLY A 76 -4.23 14.35 15.24
CA GLY A 76 -4.08 15.23 14.08
C GLY A 76 -4.01 14.42 12.78
N GLY A 77 -4.94 14.64 11.83
CA GLY A 77 -4.94 13.96 10.54
C GLY A 77 -4.80 14.94 9.38
N VAL A 78 -3.99 14.58 8.37
CA VAL A 78 -3.73 15.40 7.18
C VAL A 78 -3.95 14.59 5.92
N HIS A 79 -4.55 15.22 4.90
CA HIS A 79 -4.62 14.71 3.54
C HIS A 79 -3.45 15.23 2.72
N LEU A 80 -2.69 14.33 2.12
CA LEU A 80 -1.55 14.63 1.26
C LEU A 80 -1.72 13.92 -0.08
N ALA A 81 -1.39 14.60 -1.18
CA ALA A 81 -1.35 14.00 -2.52
C ALA A 81 0.10 13.91 -3.00
N CYS A 82 0.58 12.71 -3.26
CA CYS A 82 1.85 12.44 -3.94
C CYS A 82 1.56 12.28 -5.43
N GLU A 83 1.86 13.30 -6.21
CA GLU A 83 1.61 13.31 -7.65
C GLU A 83 2.86 12.87 -8.42
N GLN A 84 2.66 12.15 -9.55
CA GLN A 84 3.72 11.72 -10.45
C GLN A 84 4.76 10.76 -9.82
N SER A 85 4.33 9.97 -8.84
CA SER A 85 5.15 8.91 -8.26
C SER A 85 5.25 7.70 -9.20
N SER A 86 6.42 7.04 -9.25
CA SER A 86 6.52 5.77 -9.97
C SER A 86 5.66 4.68 -9.32
N ASN A 87 5.30 3.64 -10.07
CA ASN A 87 4.64 2.47 -9.48
C ASN A 87 5.54 1.67 -8.54
N VAL A 88 6.85 1.89 -8.56
CA VAL A 88 7.77 1.38 -7.53
C VAL A 88 7.56 2.15 -6.22
N LEU A 89 7.55 3.48 -6.29
CA LEU A 89 7.37 4.33 -5.11
C LEU A 89 5.97 4.15 -4.48
N THR A 90 4.92 3.94 -5.27
CA THR A 90 3.57 3.76 -4.69
C THR A 90 3.53 2.63 -3.67
N LYS A 91 4.30 1.56 -3.87
CA LYS A 91 4.34 0.42 -2.94
C LYS A 91 5.12 0.73 -1.66
N ILE A 92 6.08 1.64 -1.72
CA ILE A 92 6.81 2.16 -0.55
C ILE A 92 5.91 3.09 0.27
N LEU A 93 5.15 3.97 -0.39
CA LEU A 93 4.17 4.85 0.25
C LEU A 93 3.06 4.04 0.96
N GLU A 94 2.48 3.06 0.28
CA GLU A 94 1.33 2.30 0.74
C GLU A 94 1.66 1.17 1.72
N TRP A 95 2.89 1.04 2.14
CA TRP A 95 3.32 -0.02 3.07
C TRP A 95 2.80 0.18 4.51
N GLY A 96 2.61 1.42 4.94
CA GLY A 96 2.19 1.74 6.32
C GLY A 96 0.75 1.30 6.63
N ARG A 97 0.54 0.73 7.85
CA ARG A 97 -0.78 0.26 8.29
C ARG A 97 -1.67 1.36 8.87
N LEU A 98 -1.08 2.43 9.37
CA LEU A 98 -1.77 3.49 10.11
C LEU A 98 -2.29 4.64 9.22
N ALA A 99 -2.21 4.51 7.91
CA ALA A 99 -2.71 5.49 6.97
C ALA A 99 -3.78 4.91 6.04
N SER A 100 -4.50 5.79 5.36
CA SER A 100 -5.42 5.43 4.28
C SER A 100 -4.85 5.91 2.95
N TYR A 101 -5.00 5.08 1.91
CA TYR A 101 -4.41 5.32 0.61
C TYR A 101 -5.44 5.23 -0.50
N LEU A 102 -5.32 6.11 -1.48
CA LEU A 102 -6.07 6.10 -2.73
C LEU A 102 -5.09 6.23 -3.89
N GLU A 103 -4.81 5.12 -4.58
CA GLU A 103 -3.92 5.09 -5.74
C GLU A 103 -4.69 5.23 -7.05
N GLN A 104 -4.15 6.01 -7.97
CA GLN A 104 -4.67 6.12 -9.33
C GLN A 104 -4.58 4.77 -10.05
N SER A 105 -5.71 4.31 -10.58
CA SER A 105 -5.80 2.96 -11.15
C SER A 105 -5.32 2.90 -12.59
N THR A 106 -4.36 2.02 -12.88
CA THR A 106 -3.95 1.65 -14.25
C THR A 106 -5.00 0.80 -14.99
N ARG A 107 -6.06 0.35 -14.32
CA ARG A 107 -7.16 -0.43 -14.91
C ARG A 107 -8.21 0.44 -15.59
N TYR A 108 -8.28 1.72 -15.24
CA TYR A 108 -9.29 2.64 -15.75
C TYR A 108 -8.69 3.82 -16.52
N ILE A 109 -7.41 4.11 -16.32
CA ILE A 109 -6.73 5.21 -16.97
C ILE A 109 -5.71 4.67 -17.94
N ALA A 110 -5.88 5.03 -19.21
CA ALA A 110 -4.94 4.65 -20.27
C ALA A 110 -3.68 5.55 -20.23
N TYR A 111 -2.58 4.97 -20.65
CA TYR A 111 -1.27 5.62 -20.76
C TYR A 111 -0.85 5.82 -22.22
N ASP A 112 -1.80 5.79 -23.15
CA ASP A 112 -1.65 5.87 -24.59
C ASP A 112 -1.43 7.29 -25.15
N ALA A 113 -1.50 8.30 -24.28
CA ALA A 113 -1.32 9.71 -24.66
C ALA A 113 -0.05 10.32 -24.08
N ARG A 114 0.63 11.15 -24.88
CA ARG A 114 1.74 11.98 -24.46
C ARG A 114 1.22 13.29 -23.86
N LEU A 115 1.72 13.68 -22.68
CA LEU A 115 1.49 14.98 -22.07
C LEU A 115 2.69 15.88 -22.36
N ALA A 116 2.47 17.06 -22.95
CA ALA A 116 3.53 17.95 -23.39
C ALA A 116 4.62 17.22 -24.21
N GLY A 117 4.22 16.34 -25.11
CA GLY A 117 5.10 15.57 -25.99
C GLY A 117 5.83 14.38 -25.34
N ARG A 118 5.56 14.07 -24.08
CA ARG A 118 6.26 13.01 -23.33
C ARG A 118 5.29 12.00 -22.74
N TYR A 119 5.70 10.71 -22.73
CA TYR A 119 4.99 9.69 -21.97
C TYR A 119 5.18 9.84 -20.44
N ARG A 120 4.25 9.33 -19.67
CA ARG A 120 4.15 9.49 -18.22
C ARG A 120 4.93 8.37 -17.52
N PHE A 121 6.26 8.50 -17.47
CA PHE A 121 7.13 7.65 -16.67
C PHE A 121 8.15 8.47 -15.87
N TYR A 122 8.62 7.92 -14.77
CA TYR A 122 9.58 8.57 -13.89
C TYR A 122 10.93 8.70 -14.58
N ARG A 123 11.49 9.89 -14.51
CA ARG A 123 12.77 10.27 -15.10
C ARG A 123 13.75 10.55 -13.98
N ASP A 124 14.41 9.49 -13.50
CA ASP A 124 15.44 9.59 -12.47
C ASP A 124 16.61 10.44 -12.95
N ALA A 125 16.98 11.45 -12.16
CA ALA A 125 18.01 12.41 -12.56
C ALA A 125 19.39 11.78 -12.69
N GLU A 126 19.74 10.83 -11.83
CA GLU A 126 21.03 10.14 -11.86
C GLU A 126 21.12 9.27 -13.12
N VAL A 127 20.07 8.50 -13.41
CA VAL A 127 19.99 7.68 -14.63
C VAL A 127 20.04 8.53 -15.88
N LEU A 128 19.29 9.65 -15.92
CA LEU A 128 19.29 10.54 -17.11
C LEU A 128 20.62 11.18 -17.39
N ASN A 129 21.39 11.51 -16.36
CA ASN A 129 22.73 12.12 -16.48
C ASN A 129 23.85 11.10 -16.71
N SER A 130 23.52 9.80 -16.72
CA SER A 130 24.48 8.71 -16.95
C SER A 130 24.56 8.29 -18.42
N GLN A 131 25.45 7.35 -18.71
CA GLN A 131 25.55 6.69 -20.03
C GLN A 131 24.24 5.98 -20.45
N PHE A 132 23.35 5.66 -19.51
CA PHE A 132 22.07 4.99 -19.77
C PHE A 132 20.93 5.94 -20.13
N GLY A 133 21.06 7.26 -19.90
CA GLY A 133 19.97 8.22 -20.02
C GLY A 133 19.24 8.17 -21.36
N THR A 134 19.98 8.19 -22.48
CA THR A 134 19.40 8.11 -23.83
C THR A 134 18.71 6.76 -24.06
N ARG A 135 19.33 5.65 -23.64
CA ARG A 135 18.75 4.31 -23.76
C ARG A 135 17.51 4.16 -22.91
N TYR A 136 17.56 4.63 -21.66
CA TYR A 136 16.42 4.60 -20.74
C TYR A 136 15.19 5.28 -21.33
N VAL A 137 15.33 6.53 -21.77
CA VAL A 137 14.23 7.28 -22.38
C VAL A 137 13.73 6.59 -23.66
N GLY A 138 14.65 6.17 -24.54
CA GLY A 138 14.28 5.53 -25.82
C GLY A 138 13.57 4.19 -25.63
N ASP A 139 14.02 3.34 -24.70
CA ASP A 139 13.38 2.05 -24.44
C ASP A 139 12.03 2.22 -23.71
N MET A 140 11.93 3.18 -22.76
CA MET A 140 10.66 3.53 -22.16
C MET A 140 9.65 4.03 -23.19
N ASP A 141 10.02 4.98 -24.04
CA ASP A 141 9.13 5.50 -25.08
C ASP A 141 8.63 4.37 -26.00
N ARG A 142 9.49 3.44 -26.40
CA ARG A 142 9.09 2.27 -27.22
C ARG A 142 8.13 1.34 -26.50
N MET A 143 8.32 1.11 -25.17
CA MET A 143 7.36 0.31 -24.38
C MET A 143 5.99 0.98 -24.35
N PHE A 144 5.91 2.31 -24.22
CA PHE A 144 4.66 3.05 -24.28
C PHE A 144 4.04 3.10 -25.68
N ASP A 145 4.85 3.19 -26.75
CA ASP A 145 4.37 3.08 -28.13
C ASP A 145 3.75 1.69 -28.37
N SER A 146 4.40 0.62 -27.89
CA SER A 146 3.86 -0.75 -27.94
C SER A 146 2.60 -0.91 -27.11
N TYR A 147 2.53 -0.29 -25.92
CA TYR A 147 1.31 -0.24 -25.11
C TYR A 147 0.15 0.40 -25.88
N SER A 148 0.39 1.52 -26.57
CA SER A 148 -0.63 2.22 -27.34
C SER A 148 -1.13 1.36 -28.51
N HIS A 149 -0.22 0.69 -29.21
CA HIS A 149 -0.54 -0.25 -30.28
C HIS A 149 -1.38 -1.44 -29.76
N LEU A 150 -0.94 -2.07 -28.67
CA LEU A 150 -1.66 -3.19 -28.04
C LEU A 150 -3.04 -2.76 -27.55
N MET A 151 -3.18 -1.54 -27.03
CA MET A 151 -4.44 -0.97 -26.58
C MET A 151 -5.45 -0.89 -27.72
N GLU A 152 -5.02 -0.46 -28.90
CA GLU A 152 -5.87 -0.41 -30.11
C GLU A 152 -6.28 -1.82 -30.52
N LYS A 153 -5.32 -2.73 -30.76
CA LYS A 153 -5.55 -4.07 -31.29
C LYS A 153 -6.38 -4.95 -30.35
N VAL A 154 -6.06 -4.94 -29.05
CA VAL A 154 -6.84 -5.72 -28.08
C VAL A 154 -8.24 -5.13 -27.90
N THR A 155 -8.42 -3.81 -27.96
CA THR A 155 -9.75 -3.20 -27.91
C THR A 155 -10.59 -3.59 -29.13
N GLU A 156 -10.01 -3.60 -30.34
CA GLU A 156 -10.68 -4.05 -31.57
C GLU A 156 -11.11 -5.51 -31.44
N HIS A 157 -10.23 -6.39 -31.00
CA HIS A 157 -10.54 -7.81 -30.78
C HIS A 157 -11.67 -7.98 -29.75
N VAL A 158 -11.60 -7.31 -28.60
CA VAL A 158 -12.64 -7.38 -27.56
C VAL A 158 -14.00 -6.94 -28.12
N ARG A 159 -14.05 -5.87 -28.90
CA ARG A 159 -15.31 -5.38 -29.52
C ARG A 159 -15.90 -6.34 -30.53
N SER A 160 -15.06 -7.02 -31.30
CA SER A 160 -15.53 -8.00 -32.29
C SER A 160 -15.92 -9.33 -31.67
N SER A 161 -15.32 -9.74 -30.55
CA SER A 161 -15.55 -11.04 -29.92
C SER A 161 -16.67 -11.05 -28.86
N ILE A 162 -17.01 -9.90 -28.27
CA ILE A 162 -18.05 -9.82 -27.25
C ILE A 162 -19.40 -9.42 -27.86
N LYS A 163 -20.41 -10.28 -27.64
CA LYS A 163 -21.78 -9.93 -27.98
C LYS A 163 -22.27 -8.80 -27.05
N ARG A 164 -22.71 -7.70 -27.69
CA ARG A 164 -23.31 -6.57 -26.96
C ARG A 164 -24.64 -6.96 -26.35
N ASP A 165 -24.86 -6.59 -25.06
CA ASP A 165 -26.21 -6.67 -24.50
C ASP A 165 -27.10 -5.62 -25.16
N PRO A 166 -28.31 -6.02 -25.64
CA PRO A 166 -29.26 -5.07 -26.24
C PRO A 166 -29.63 -3.88 -25.31
N ALA A 167 -29.52 -4.04 -24.01
CA ALA A 167 -29.78 -3.00 -23.02
C ALA A 167 -28.64 -1.97 -22.89
N ASP A 168 -27.43 -2.30 -23.39
CA ASP A 168 -26.27 -1.42 -23.27
C ASP A 168 -26.33 -0.28 -24.31
N SER A 169 -26.12 0.96 -23.84
CA SER A 169 -25.84 2.08 -24.73
C SER A 169 -24.48 1.92 -25.41
N ASP A 170 -24.26 2.61 -26.55
CA ASP A 170 -22.97 2.62 -27.24
C ASP A 170 -21.83 3.10 -26.34
N PHE A 171 -22.12 4.03 -25.44
CA PHE A 171 -21.15 4.53 -24.48
C PHE A 171 -20.74 3.46 -23.46
N VAL A 172 -21.71 2.76 -22.87
CA VAL A 172 -21.47 1.69 -21.89
C VAL A 172 -20.66 0.56 -22.52
N PHE A 173 -21.04 0.11 -23.71
CA PHE A 173 -20.32 -0.94 -24.42
C PHE A 173 -18.88 -0.55 -24.78
N ARG A 174 -18.66 0.70 -25.24
CA ARG A 174 -17.30 1.20 -25.51
C ARG A 174 -16.44 1.27 -24.26
N MET A 175 -17.00 1.74 -23.15
CA MET A 175 -16.27 1.83 -21.88
C MET A 175 -15.93 0.45 -21.30
N ALA A 176 -16.87 -0.50 -21.34
CA ALA A 176 -16.66 -1.86 -20.84
C ALA A 176 -15.59 -2.62 -21.67
N THR A 177 -15.64 -2.51 -23.01
CA THR A 177 -14.65 -3.14 -23.90
C THR A 177 -13.26 -2.52 -23.73
N ARG A 178 -13.17 -1.19 -23.57
CA ARG A 178 -11.91 -0.50 -23.27
C ARG A 178 -11.35 -0.90 -21.91
N ALA A 179 -12.16 -1.00 -20.87
CA ALA A 179 -11.73 -1.43 -19.54
C ALA A 179 -11.18 -2.86 -19.56
N LYS A 180 -11.81 -3.77 -20.31
CA LYS A 180 -11.32 -5.15 -20.49
C LYS A 180 -9.96 -5.20 -21.20
N ALA A 181 -9.76 -4.36 -22.22
CA ALA A 181 -8.46 -4.23 -22.89
C ALA A 181 -7.40 -3.65 -21.95
N LEU A 182 -7.72 -2.58 -21.20
CA LEU A 182 -6.82 -2.00 -20.20
C LEU A 182 -6.36 -3.02 -19.16
N ASP A 183 -7.28 -3.85 -18.66
CA ASP A 183 -6.94 -4.92 -17.71
C ASP A 183 -5.94 -5.92 -18.33
N ALA A 184 -6.10 -6.29 -19.58
CA ALA A 184 -5.22 -7.25 -20.25
C ALA A 184 -3.82 -6.67 -20.52
N ILE A 185 -3.71 -5.41 -20.95
CA ILE A 185 -2.44 -4.86 -21.41
C ILE A 185 -1.68 -4.04 -20.34
N ARG A 186 -2.26 -3.76 -19.18
CA ARG A 186 -1.59 -2.98 -18.13
C ARG A 186 -0.21 -3.54 -17.73
N GLY A 187 -0.04 -4.86 -17.89
CA GLY A 187 1.22 -5.55 -17.62
C GLY A 187 2.38 -5.10 -18.50
N VAL A 188 2.11 -4.53 -19.67
CA VAL A 188 3.13 -3.98 -20.58
C VAL A 188 3.79 -2.72 -20.00
N LEU A 189 3.06 -1.94 -19.21
CA LEU A 189 3.58 -0.71 -18.62
C LEU A 189 4.78 -1.00 -17.70
N PRO A 190 5.89 -0.25 -17.82
CA PRO A 190 7.02 -0.37 -16.90
C PRO A 190 6.64 0.15 -15.51
N ALA A 191 7.30 -0.34 -14.47
CA ALA A 191 7.10 0.10 -13.09
C ALA A 191 7.48 1.58 -12.87
N ALA A 192 8.22 2.20 -13.80
CA ALA A 192 8.42 3.64 -13.87
C ALA A 192 7.15 4.43 -14.22
N SER A 193 6.08 3.80 -14.75
CA SER A 193 4.85 4.52 -15.10
C SER A 193 4.36 5.36 -13.95
N LEU A 194 4.00 6.63 -14.21
CA LEU A 194 3.60 7.58 -13.18
C LEU A 194 2.19 7.29 -12.67
N SER A 195 2.03 7.40 -11.37
CA SER A 195 0.76 7.30 -10.66
C SER A 195 0.61 8.47 -9.67
N ASN A 196 -0.57 8.63 -9.12
CA ASN A 196 -0.84 9.58 -8.04
C ASN A 196 -1.41 8.82 -6.85
N VAL A 197 -0.93 9.17 -5.64
CA VAL A 197 -1.38 8.56 -4.39
C VAL A 197 -1.88 9.64 -3.45
N GLY A 198 -3.18 9.58 -3.12
CA GLY A 198 -3.74 10.32 -2.00
C GLY A 198 -3.50 9.54 -0.70
N ILE A 199 -3.01 10.23 0.33
CA ILE A 199 -2.72 9.67 1.64
C ILE A 199 -3.49 10.45 2.69
N TYR A 200 -4.17 9.75 3.60
CA TYR A 200 -4.67 10.32 4.83
C TYR A 200 -4.00 9.61 6.00
N GLY A 201 -3.34 10.36 6.86
CA GLY A 201 -2.62 9.82 8.02
C GLY A 201 -2.55 10.80 9.18
N SER A 202 -2.29 10.28 10.37
CA SER A 202 -1.97 11.07 11.55
C SER A 202 -0.52 11.54 11.52
N GLY A 203 -0.16 12.50 12.38
CA GLY A 203 1.22 12.97 12.53
C GLY A 203 2.18 11.82 12.84
N GLN A 204 1.81 10.90 13.75
CA GLN A 204 2.59 9.70 14.05
C GLN A 204 2.77 8.78 12.82
N SER A 205 1.71 8.60 12.04
CA SER A 205 1.78 7.80 10.81
C SER A 205 2.74 8.40 9.78
N TYR A 206 2.70 9.72 9.61
CA TYR A 206 3.61 10.43 8.71
C TYR A 206 5.04 10.42 9.21
N GLU A 207 5.28 10.62 10.51
CA GLU A 207 6.63 10.51 11.08
C GLU A 207 7.26 9.15 10.77
N ALA A 208 6.56 8.07 11.09
CA ALA A 208 7.04 6.71 10.82
C ALA A 208 7.27 6.44 9.33
N MET A 209 6.40 6.97 8.46
CA MET A 209 6.53 6.86 7.00
C MET A 209 7.77 7.61 6.50
N LEU A 210 7.96 8.86 6.91
CA LEU A 210 9.07 9.72 6.47
C LEU A 210 10.42 9.16 6.90
N ILE A 211 10.56 8.71 8.16
CA ILE A 211 11.78 8.07 8.66
C ILE A 211 12.15 6.85 7.83
N ARG A 212 11.17 5.96 7.55
CA ARG A 212 11.37 4.78 6.71
C ARG A 212 11.75 5.12 5.28
N MET A 213 11.12 6.14 4.69
CA MET A 213 11.39 6.57 3.32
C MET A 213 12.76 7.23 3.19
N ARG A 214 13.19 8.02 4.19
CA ARG A 214 14.54 8.63 4.24
C ARG A 214 15.64 7.56 4.35
N ALA A 215 15.37 6.45 5.03
CA ALA A 215 16.26 5.29 5.11
C ALA A 215 16.22 4.40 3.85
N HIS A 216 15.35 4.66 2.88
CA HIS A 216 15.15 3.75 1.75
C HIS A 216 16.28 3.87 0.71
N PRO A 217 16.80 2.75 0.14
CA PRO A 217 17.88 2.79 -0.83
C PRO A 217 17.49 3.46 -2.18
N LEU A 218 16.20 3.48 -2.53
CA LEU A 218 15.71 4.12 -3.75
C LEU A 218 15.75 5.66 -3.62
N PRO A 219 16.49 6.40 -4.48
CA PRO A 219 16.57 7.87 -4.40
C PRO A 219 15.22 8.57 -4.48
N GLU A 220 14.30 8.09 -5.31
CA GLU A 220 12.95 8.63 -5.43
C GLU A 220 12.21 8.62 -4.06
N ALA A 221 12.38 7.56 -3.27
CA ALA A 221 11.72 7.47 -1.96
C ALA A 221 12.25 8.54 -0.98
N ARG A 222 13.57 8.78 -0.98
CA ARG A 222 14.18 9.83 -0.16
C ARG A 222 13.75 11.22 -0.61
N HIS A 223 13.76 11.46 -1.91
CA HIS A 223 13.31 12.73 -2.49
C HIS A 223 11.85 13.04 -2.15
N TYR A 224 10.94 12.05 -2.27
CA TYR A 224 9.54 12.25 -1.88
C TYR A 224 9.38 12.43 -0.38
N ALA A 225 10.19 11.79 0.45
CA ALA A 225 10.17 12.01 1.90
C ALA A 225 10.47 13.48 2.26
N ASP A 226 11.46 14.09 1.59
CA ASP A 226 11.81 15.50 1.82
C ASP A 226 10.70 16.45 1.35
N LEU A 227 10.13 16.22 0.15
CA LEU A 227 8.99 17.00 -0.36
C LEU A 227 7.75 16.86 0.54
N MET A 228 7.47 15.65 1.01
CA MET A 228 6.34 15.41 1.94
C MET A 228 6.56 16.11 3.27
N LEU A 229 7.78 16.06 3.82
CA LEU A 229 8.13 16.71 5.07
C LEU A 229 7.95 18.23 4.96
N GLU A 230 8.41 18.83 3.87
CA GLU A 230 8.23 20.26 3.60
C GLU A 230 6.76 20.67 3.60
N GLU A 231 5.92 19.93 2.84
CA GLU A 231 4.49 20.25 2.74
C GLU A 231 3.74 19.99 4.06
N LEU A 232 4.01 18.86 4.71
CA LEU A 232 3.35 18.52 5.98
C LEU A 232 3.69 19.48 7.11
N ARG A 233 4.91 20.02 7.15
CA ARG A 233 5.31 21.04 8.14
C ARG A 233 4.56 22.35 8.00
N LYS A 234 3.93 22.64 6.88
CA LYS A 234 3.04 23.82 6.72
C LYS A 234 1.74 23.69 7.53
N VAL A 235 1.38 22.47 7.94
CA VAL A 235 0.11 22.16 8.59
C VAL A 235 0.29 21.55 9.98
N ILE A 236 1.28 20.65 10.15
CA ILE A 236 1.53 19.91 11.40
C ILE A 236 3.01 19.97 11.82
N PRO A 237 3.63 21.18 11.91
CA PRO A 237 5.07 21.31 12.13
C PRO A 237 5.54 20.62 13.40
N SER A 238 4.81 20.77 14.52
CA SER A 238 5.18 20.21 15.82
C SER A 238 5.26 18.70 15.83
N PHE A 239 4.37 18.00 15.11
CA PHE A 239 4.36 16.54 15.03
C PHE A 239 5.53 15.95 14.22
N LEU A 240 6.16 16.76 13.36
CA LEU A 240 7.22 16.33 12.46
C LEU A 240 8.57 16.98 12.76
N LYS A 241 8.69 17.66 13.91
CA LYS A 241 9.89 18.40 14.29
C LYS A 241 11.13 17.51 14.39
N ARG A 242 10.95 16.28 14.87
CA ARG A 242 12.07 15.37 15.12
C ARG A 242 12.46 14.47 13.94
N VAL A 243 11.72 14.51 12.80
CA VAL A 243 11.95 13.62 11.64
C VAL A 243 13.36 13.71 11.06
N ASP A 244 13.93 14.91 11.01
CA ASP A 244 15.25 15.19 10.42
C ASP A 244 16.29 15.71 11.44
N LEU A 245 15.96 15.74 12.72
CA LEU A 245 16.96 16.02 13.76
C LEU A 245 18.02 14.91 13.79
N ALA A 246 19.29 15.30 13.76
CA ALA A 246 20.40 14.37 13.66
C ALA A 246 20.44 13.33 14.81
N ASP A 247 20.06 13.73 16.02
CA ASP A 247 20.03 12.89 17.24
C ASP A 247 18.71 12.14 17.42
N ARG A 248 17.73 12.30 16.51
CA ARG A 248 16.40 11.70 16.55
C ARG A 248 16.10 10.95 15.23
N GLY A 249 15.24 11.51 14.37
CA GLY A 249 14.81 10.88 13.14
C GLY A 249 15.94 10.61 12.16
N GLY A 250 16.99 11.46 12.12
CA GLY A 250 18.22 11.19 11.38
C GLY A 250 18.86 9.88 11.84
N ARG A 251 19.14 9.76 13.14
CA ARG A 251 19.72 8.55 13.74
C ARG A 251 18.84 7.29 13.56
N TRP A 252 17.51 7.45 13.58
CA TRP A 252 16.61 6.33 13.33
C TRP A 252 16.61 5.89 11.86
N SER A 253 16.73 6.85 10.93
CA SER A 253 16.89 6.56 9.51
C SER A 253 18.20 5.84 9.23
N ASP A 254 19.31 6.28 9.84
CA ASP A 254 20.62 5.63 9.74
C ASP A 254 20.54 4.19 10.26
N TYR A 255 19.96 3.97 11.44
CA TYR A 255 19.77 2.63 11.99
C TYR A 255 19.00 1.71 11.02
N LEU A 256 17.92 2.19 10.41
CA LEU A 256 17.14 1.40 9.45
C LEU A 256 17.92 1.11 8.15
N SER A 257 18.76 2.04 7.72
CA SER A 257 19.62 1.86 6.55
C SER A 257 20.72 0.84 6.83
N ASP A 258 21.46 1.02 7.92
CA ASP A 258 22.59 0.17 8.31
C ASP A 258 22.16 -1.29 8.54
N THR A 259 21.03 -1.48 9.26
CA THR A 259 20.49 -2.83 9.50
C THR A 259 20.05 -3.51 8.20
N ARG A 260 19.48 -2.77 7.26
CA ARG A 260 19.11 -3.30 5.93
C ARG A 260 20.35 -3.70 5.16
N GLU A 261 21.36 -2.84 5.10
CA GLU A 261 22.59 -3.07 4.34
C GLU A 261 23.35 -4.29 4.90
N SER A 262 23.61 -4.30 6.20
CA SER A 262 24.29 -5.41 6.88
C SER A 262 23.55 -6.74 6.71
N THR A 263 22.21 -6.72 6.81
CA THR A 263 21.40 -7.94 6.57
C THR A 263 21.49 -8.38 5.12
N SER A 264 21.42 -7.45 4.16
CA SER A 264 21.49 -7.76 2.73
C SER A 264 22.83 -8.38 2.34
N GLU A 265 23.93 -7.83 2.84
CA GLU A 265 25.28 -8.36 2.61
C GLU A 265 25.44 -9.77 3.15
N LEU A 266 25.04 -9.98 4.42
CA LEU A 266 25.14 -11.28 5.06
C LEU A 266 24.29 -12.35 4.33
N VAL A 267 23.03 -12.03 4.03
CA VAL A 267 22.11 -12.94 3.36
C VAL A 267 22.59 -13.25 1.93
N SER A 268 23.06 -12.24 1.20
CA SER A 268 23.59 -12.45 -0.14
C SER A 268 24.79 -13.39 -0.16
N GLY A 269 25.67 -13.30 0.84
CA GLY A 269 26.79 -14.21 0.99
C GLY A 269 26.36 -15.66 1.33
N LEU A 270 25.43 -15.79 2.29
CA LEU A 270 24.96 -17.10 2.75
C LEU A 270 24.19 -17.90 1.69
N PHE A 271 23.49 -17.22 0.79
CA PHE A 271 22.63 -17.85 -0.22
C PHE A 271 23.17 -17.76 -1.64
N ALA A 272 24.42 -17.28 -1.86
CA ALA A 272 25.00 -17.04 -3.17
C ALA A 272 24.98 -18.24 -4.12
N GLU A 273 25.22 -19.44 -3.57
CA GLU A 273 25.28 -20.70 -4.34
C GLU A 273 24.00 -21.54 -4.22
N THR A 274 22.94 -21.02 -3.58
CA THR A 274 21.69 -21.77 -3.38
C THR A 274 20.87 -21.76 -4.67
N PRO A 275 20.64 -22.92 -5.32
CA PRO A 275 19.81 -22.98 -6.51
C PRO A 275 18.36 -22.63 -6.20
N VAL A 276 17.70 -21.97 -7.14
CA VAL A 276 16.27 -21.67 -7.01
C VAL A 276 15.45 -22.88 -7.46
N ASP A 277 14.70 -23.47 -6.57
CA ASP A 277 13.77 -24.54 -6.89
C ASP A 277 12.50 -24.05 -7.55
N HIS A 278 11.96 -24.87 -8.46
CA HIS A 278 10.64 -24.63 -9.02
C HIS A 278 9.57 -24.97 -7.97
N SER A 279 8.82 -23.97 -7.54
CA SER A 279 7.68 -24.14 -6.65
C SER A 279 6.38 -23.68 -7.35
N PRO A 280 5.21 -24.24 -6.97
CA PRO A 280 3.93 -23.72 -7.44
C PRO A 280 3.79 -22.21 -7.21
N PRO A 281 2.98 -21.52 -8.02
CA PRO A 281 2.77 -20.05 -7.87
C PRO A 281 2.17 -19.66 -6.52
N VAL A 282 1.48 -20.56 -5.84
CA VAL A 282 0.89 -20.33 -4.51
C VAL A 282 1.15 -21.59 -3.66
N VAL A 283 1.80 -21.40 -2.53
CA VAL A 283 2.11 -22.48 -1.58
C VAL A 283 1.70 -22.04 -0.18
N LEU A 284 0.86 -22.84 0.49
CA LEU A 284 0.62 -22.70 1.93
C LEU A 284 1.85 -23.25 2.66
N THR A 285 2.64 -22.37 3.25
CA THR A 285 3.91 -22.70 3.90
C THR A 285 3.78 -22.91 5.40
N ASP A 286 2.73 -22.34 6.01
CA ASP A 286 2.48 -22.48 7.44
C ASP A 286 1.01 -22.23 7.75
N PHE A 287 0.47 -22.95 8.73
CA PHE A 287 -0.87 -22.76 9.28
C PHE A 287 -0.95 -23.28 10.70
N ASP A 288 -1.91 -22.80 11.47
CA ASP A 288 -2.14 -23.28 12.84
C ASP A 288 -3.02 -24.54 12.83
N PRO A 289 -2.48 -25.73 13.14
CA PRO A 289 -3.25 -26.97 13.17
C PRO A 289 -4.30 -27.03 14.28
N GLU A 290 -4.17 -26.20 15.33
CA GLU A 290 -5.14 -26.07 16.42
C GLU A 290 -6.08 -24.86 16.21
N GLY A 291 -6.05 -24.25 15.03
CA GLY A 291 -6.74 -23.01 14.72
C GLY A 291 -8.25 -23.06 14.97
N GLU A 292 -8.90 -24.18 14.65
CA GLU A 292 -10.34 -24.35 14.91
C GLU A 292 -10.65 -24.32 16.42
N ASP A 293 -9.90 -25.00 17.24
CA ASP A 293 -10.10 -25.04 18.69
C ASP A 293 -9.82 -23.68 19.33
N LYS A 294 -8.75 -23.00 18.88
CA LYS A 294 -8.43 -21.64 19.32
C LYS A 294 -9.53 -20.65 18.93
N LEU A 295 -10.09 -20.79 17.73
CA LEU A 295 -11.22 -19.97 17.27
C LEU A 295 -12.46 -20.19 18.14
N ILE A 296 -12.85 -21.43 18.41
CA ILE A 296 -13.98 -21.78 19.28
C ILE A 296 -13.74 -21.25 20.69
N GLY A 297 -12.55 -21.43 21.23
CA GLY A 297 -12.15 -20.89 22.53
C GLY A 297 -12.30 -19.35 22.61
N ALA A 298 -11.85 -18.65 21.59
CA ALA A 298 -11.98 -17.19 21.51
C ALA A 298 -13.44 -16.70 21.40
N ILE A 299 -14.30 -17.44 20.69
CA ILE A 299 -15.74 -17.17 20.64
C ILE A 299 -16.34 -17.34 22.05
N CYS A 300 -16.06 -18.47 22.72
CA CYS A 300 -16.60 -18.76 24.04
C CYS A 300 -16.12 -17.74 25.09
N TYR A 301 -14.89 -17.24 24.98
CA TYR A 301 -14.27 -16.36 25.98
C TYR A 301 -15.10 -15.12 26.27
N SER A 302 -15.65 -14.47 25.25
CA SER A 302 -16.46 -13.26 25.42
C SER A 302 -17.89 -13.54 25.96
N HIS A 303 -18.29 -14.79 26.08
CA HIS A 303 -19.63 -15.20 26.51
C HIS A 303 -19.66 -16.02 27.82
N THR A 304 -18.50 -16.12 28.52
CA THR A 304 -18.38 -16.82 29.81
C THR A 304 -17.53 -16.01 30.78
N SER A 305 -17.57 -16.41 32.07
CA SER A 305 -16.66 -15.87 33.11
C SER A 305 -15.47 -16.80 33.40
N LEU A 306 -15.24 -17.82 32.56
CA LEU A 306 -14.18 -18.81 32.78
C LEU A 306 -12.84 -18.29 32.26
N PRO A 307 -11.73 -18.64 32.95
CA PRO A 307 -10.39 -18.43 32.41
C PRO A 307 -10.17 -19.20 31.09
N GLU A 308 -9.33 -18.66 30.20
CA GLU A 308 -9.04 -19.25 28.88
C GLU A 308 -8.61 -20.73 28.98
N THR A 309 -7.82 -21.09 29.95
CA THR A 309 -7.35 -22.48 30.17
C THR A 309 -8.51 -23.46 30.41
N GLN A 310 -9.54 -23.05 31.20
CA GLN A 310 -10.73 -23.89 31.43
C GLN A 310 -11.60 -23.98 30.18
N ILE A 311 -11.73 -22.88 29.43
CA ILE A 311 -12.45 -22.87 28.15
C ILE A 311 -11.79 -23.86 27.19
N MET A 312 -10.48 -23.77 26.99
CA MET A 312 -9.73 -24.66 26.08
C MET A 312 -9.86 -26.14 26.49
N GLN A 313 -9.79 -26.46 27.78
CA GLN A 313 -10.03 -27.82 28.26
C GLN A 313 -11.45 -28.32 27.90
N ARG A 314 -12.46 -27.46 27.94
CA ARG A 314 -13.83 -27.81 27.53
C ARG A 314 -13.92 -27.94 26.00
N VAL A 315 -13.32 -27.02 25.24
CA VAL A 315 -13.32 -27.06 23.77
C VAL A 315 -12.69 -28.35 23.23
N GLN A 316 -11.58 -28.80 23.80
CA GLN A 316 -10.94 -30.08 23.43
C GLN A 316 -11.84 -31.32 23.64
N ARG A 317 -12.83 -31.20 24.54
CA ARG A 317 -13.80 -32.27 24.81
C ARG A 317 -15.10 -32.12 24.05
N MET A 318 -15.29 -31.01 23.30
CA MET A 318 -16.48 -30.78 22.50
C MET A 318 -16.53 -31.71 21.29
N SER A 319 -17.72 -32.19 20.99
CA SER A 319 -17.99 -32.87 19.73
C SER A 319 -17.88 -31.89 18.55
N HIS A 320 -17.63 -32.40 17.37
CA HIS A 320 -17.64 -31.61 16.13
C HIS A 320 -18.98 -30.86 15.96
N ALA A 321 -20.11 -31.50 16.30
CA ALA A 321 -21.43 -30.87 16.21
C ALA A 321 -21.59 -29.63 17.12
N GLU A 322 -21.06 -29.70 18.35
CA GLU A 322 -21.06 -28.56 19.28
C GLU A 322 -20.19 -27.42 18.73
N LYS A 323 -18.99 -27.71 18.21
CA LYS A 323 -18.09 -26.71 17.59
C LYS A 323 -18.74 -26.04 16.38
N VAL A 324 -19.36 -26.82 15.51
CA VAL A 324 -20.07 -26.30 14.32
C VAL A 324 -21.29 -25.43 14.75
N ALA A 325 -22.00 -25.82 15.79
CA ALA A 325 -23.12 -25.02 16.29
C ALA A 325 -22.67 -23.64 16.81
N ILE A 326 -21.54 -23.60 17.55
CA ILE A 326 -20.93 -22.34 18.01
C ILE A 326 -20.51 -21.47 16.83
N LEU A 327 -19.83 -22.04 15.83
CA LEU A 327 -19.40 -21.32 14.63
C LEU A 327 -20.60 -20.76 13.86
N LYS A 328 -21.64 -21.54 13.64
CA LYS A 328 -22.86 -21.08 12.96
C LYS A 328 -23.54 -19.94 13.71
N ALA A 329 -23.65 -20.04 15.02
CA ALA A 329 -24.22 -18.99 15.85
C ALA A 329 -23.40 -17.70 15.79
N TYR A 330 -22.07 -17.81 15.78
CA TYR A 330 -21.17 -16.66 15.77
C TYR A 330 -21.07 -15.97 14.40
N ILE A 331 -21.16 -16.73 13.31
CA ILE A 331 -21.13 -16.18 11.93
C ILE A 331 -22.49 -15.60 11.57
N GLY A 332 -23.59 -16.25 12.00
CA GLY A 332 -24.95 -15.91 11.62
C GLY A 332 -25.23 -16.05 10.12
N ASP A 333 -26.36 -15.52 9.69
CA ASP A 333 -26.76 -15.51 8.27
C ASP A 333 -26.14 -14.31 7.56
N ARG A 334 -25.05 -14.57 6.84
CA ARG A 334 -24.32 -13.55 6.09
C ARG A 334 -24.88 -13.40 4.68
N GLU A 335 -25.41 -12.23 4.36
CA GLU A 335 -25.95 -11.91 3.02
C GLU A 335 -24.93 -11.26 2.09
N ASN A 336 -23.90 -10.64 2.65
CA ASN A 336 -22.87 -9.93 1.86
C ASN A 336 -21.56 -9.75 2.65
N ARG A 337 -20.51 -9.33 1.96
CA ARG A 337 -19.16 -9.12 2.52
C ARG A 337 -19.09 -8.07 3.66
N ARG A 338 -20.09 -7.22 3.84
CA ARG A 338 -20.13 -6.23 4.92
C ARG A 338 -20.60 -6.83 6.24
N HIS A 339 -21.26 -7.99 6.19
CA HIS A 339 -21.55 -8.82 7.36
C HIS A 339 -20.26 -9.54 7.78
N ARG A 340 -19.34 -8.80 8.40
CA ARG A 340 -18.02 -9.32 8.77
C ARG A 340 -18.12 -10.22 9.99
N PRO A 341 -17.47 -11.39 10.00
CA PRO A 341 -17.39 -12.22 11.20
C PRO A 341 -16.65 -11.46 12.31
N GLY A 342 -16.91 -11.86 13.55
CA GLY A 342 -16.30 -11.23 14.73
C GLY A 342 -14.78 -11.49 14.83
N ARG A 343 -14.13 -10.81 15.80
CA ARG A 343 -12.67 -10.81 15.95
C ARG A 343 -12.09 -12.14 16.42
N ALA A 344 -12.90 -13.11 16.90
CA ALA A 344 -12.42 -14.45 17.21
C ALA A 344 -11.68 -15.10 16.00
N PHE A 345 -12.09 -14.80 14.77
CA PHE A 345 -11.42 -15.25 13.55
C PHE A 345 -10.01 -14.67 13.34
N GLU A 346 -9.57 -13.75 14.19
CA GLU A 346 -8.17 -13.26 14.22
C GLU A 346 -7.23 -14.17 15.01
N ARG A 347 -7.74 -15.26 15.63
CA ARG A 347 -6.94 -16.22 16.44
C ARG A 347 -6.24 -17.31 15.63
N THR A 348 -6.42 -17.33 14.32
CA THR A 348 -5.81 -18.33 13.41
C THR A 348 -4.95 -17.62 12.38
N ASP A 349 -3.80 -18.20 12.02
CA ASP A 349 -2.89 -17.63 11.03
C ASP A 349 -2.60 -18.62 9.91
N TYR A 350 -2.44 -18.07 8.72
CA TYR A 350 -2.02 -18.77 7.50
C TYR A 350 -0.89 -18.01 6.85
N ARG A 351 0.14 -18.71 6.36
CA ARG A 351 1.25 -18.13 5.61
C ARG A 351 1.32 -18.75 4.23
N PHE A 352 1.35 -17.89 3.22
CA PHE A 352 1.49 -18.28 1.82
C PHE A 352 2.74 -17.66 1.21
N ASP A 353 3.50 -18.45 0.46
CA ASP A 353 4.49 -17.99 -0.52
C ASP A 353 3.79 -17.87 -1.87
N VAL A 354 3.83 -16.69 -2.48
CA VAL A 354 3.10 -16.36 -3.71
C VAL A 354 4.05 -15.80 -4.77
N LEU A 355 3.90 -16.29 -5.99
CA LEU A 355 4.56 -15.76 -7.18
C LEU A 355 3.49 -15.29 -8.18
N SER A 356 3.28 -14.00 -8.28
CA SER A 356 2.31 -13.41 -9.21
C SER A 356 2.90 -12.23 -9.97
N ASP A 357 2.23 -11.79 -11.05
CA ASP A 357 2.64 -10.56 -11.72
C ASP A 357 2.55 -9.34 -10.79
N TYR A 358 3.42 -8.36 -11.05
CA TYR A 358 3.51 -7.17 -10.21
C TYR A 358 2.20 -6.36 -10.18
N GLY A 359 1.43 -6.41 -11.26
CA GLY A 359 0.11 -5.79 -11.31
C GLY A 359 -0.87 -6.41 -10.32
N ALA A 360 -0.85 -7.74 -10.13
CA ALA A 360 -1.66 -8.44 -9.13
C ALA A 360 -1.14 -8.20 -7.71
N PHE A 361 0.18 -8.27 -7.50
CA PHE A 361 0.83 -7.97 -6.21
C PHE A 361 0.40 -6.60 -5.66
N ARG A 362 0.37 -5.56 -6.50
CA ARG A 362 -0.06 -4.21 -6.10
C ARG A 362 -1.46 -4.17 -5.49
N ASP A 363 -2.37 -5.00 -5.97
CA ASP A 363 -3.72 -5.10 -5.42
C ASP A 363 -3.76 -5.90 -4.11
N MET A 364 -2.90 -6.90 -3.95
CA MET A 364 -2.79 -7.70 -2.72
C MET A 364 -2.15 -6.91 -1.58
N GLN A 365 -1.12 -6.11 -1.86
CA GLN A 365 -0.43 -5.29 -0.87
C GLN A 365 -1.34 -4.26 -0.18
N ARG A 366 -2.48 -3.86 -0.79
CA ARG A 366 -3.42 -2.91 -0.20
C ARG A 366 -4.21 -3.46 1.00
N HIS A 367 -4.13 -4.75 1.28
CA HIS A 367 -4.69 -5.35 2.49
C HIS A 367 -3.81 -5.04 3.69
N ARG A 368 -4.32 -4.26 4.67
CA ARG A 368 -3.50 -3.75 5.78
C ARG A 368 -3.44 -4.67 6.99
N ILE A 369 -4.41 -5.58 7.10
CA ILE A 369 -4.51 -6.54 8.22
C ILE A 369 -3.78 -7.85 7.86
N LEU A 370 -2.69 -7.73 7.12
CA LEU A 370 -1.79 -8.84 6.83
C LEU A 370 -0.34 -8.40 7.00
N THR A 371 0.56 -9.35 7.22
CA THR A 371 2.00 -9.15 7.08
C THR A 371 2.39 -9.56 5.67
N ILE A 372 3.01 -8.67 4.92
CA ILE A 372 3.46 -8.93 3.56
C ILE A 372 4.91 -8.47 3.41
N GLU A 373 5.74 -9.34 2.87
CA GLU A 373 7.12 -9.06 2.52
C GLU A 373 7.38 -9.56 1.11
N TRP A 374 8.10 -8.79 0.31
CA TRP A 374 8.34 -9.10 -1.09
C TRP A 374 9.81 -8.97 -1.48
N GLN A 375 10.17 -9.77 -2.44
CA GLN A 375 11.50 -9.74 -3.04
C GLN A 375 11.63 -8.55 -4.02
N PRO A 376 12.85 -8.14 -4.38
CA PRO A 376 13.08 -7.12 -5.39
C PRO A 376 12.35 -7.41 -6.70
N LEU A 377 11.78 -6.39 -7.32
CA LEU A 377 11.15 -6.50 -8.63
C LEU A 377 12.22 -6.64 -9.71
N THR A 378 12.28 -7.82 -10.33
CA THR A 378 13.26 -8.21 -11.37
C THR A 378 12.57 -8.97 -12.50
N PRO A 379 13.19 -9.12 -13.68
CA PRO A 379 12.66 -9.99 -14.75
C PRO A 379 12.89 -11.49 -14.51
N ASN A 380 13.62 -11.89 -13.46
CA ASN A 380 14.15 -13.26 -13.27
C ASN A 380 13.07 -14.34 -13.07
N HIS A 381 11.88 -13.98 -12.59
CA HIS A 381 10.79 -14.92 -12.36
C HIS A 381 9.88 -15.11 -13.59
N GLY A 382 10.27 -14.59 -14.75
CA GLY A 382 9.43 -14.58 -15.94
C GLY A 382 8.20 -13.68 -15.77
N TYR A 383 7.29 -13.74 -16.72
CA TYR A 383 6.12 -12.87 -16.77
C TYR A 383 4.83 -13.64 -17.00
N THR A 384 3.71 -12.97 -16.77
CA THR A 384 2.36 -13.48 -17.07
C THR A 384 1.81 -12.74 -18.26
N ARG A 385 1.54 -13.49 -19.35
CA ARG A 385 0.83 -12.94 -20.52
C ARG A 385 -0.65 -13.31 -20.40
N PRO A 386 -1.58 -12.35 -20.52
CA PRO A 386 -3.01 -12.62 -20.51
C PRO A 386 -3.46 -13.34 -21.79
N ASP A 387 -4.35 -14.33 -21.66
CA ASP A 387 -4.89 -15.10 -22.78
C ASP A 387 -5.50 -14.20 -23.89
N LEU A 388 -6.11 -13.09 -23.49
CA LEU A 388 -6.70 -12.10 -24.40
C LEU A 388 -5.69 -11.47 -25.36
N VAL A 389 -4.41 -11.40 -24.97
CA VAL A 389 -3.33 -10.92 -25.85
C VAL A 389 -3.04 -11.94 -26.96
N ASP A 390 -3.04 -13.23 -26.59
CA ASP A 390 -2.84 -14.33 -27.55
C ASP A 390 -4.04 -14.44 -28.47
N GLU A 391 -5.27 -14.36 -27.96
CA GLU A 391 -6.52 -14.35 -28.72
C GLU A 391 -6.57 -13.18 -29.72
N ALA A 392 -6.01 -12.03 -29.38
CA ALA A 392 -5.92 -10.87 -30.26
C ALA A 392 -4.75 -10.97 -31.27
N GLY A 393 -3.98 -12.06 -31.28
CA GLY A 393 -2.82 -12.26 -32.17
C GLY A 393 -1.65 -11.32 -31.86
N GLN A 394 -1.54 -10.82 -30.64
CA GLN A 394 -0.54 -9.83 -30.23
C GLN A 394 0.60 -10.41 -29.37
N THR A 395 0.77 -11.72 -29.37
CA THR A 395 1.80 -12.44 -28.60
C THR A 395 3.20 -11.87 -28.84
N ALA A 396 3.60 -11.74 -30.11
CA ALA A 396 4.96 -11.27 -30.47
C ALA A 396 5.22 -9.83 -30.01
N ALA A 397 4.24 -8.94 -30.16
CA ALA A 397 4.37 -7.55 -29.70
C ALA A 397 4.49 -7.45 -28.18
N PHE A 398 3.74 -8.28 -27.44
CA PHE A 398 3.86 -8.35 -25.99
C PHE A 398 5.22 -8.88 -25.55
N ASP A 399 5.69 -9.99 -26.13
CA ASP A 399 6.97 -10.62 -25.77
C ASP A 399 8.17 -9.73 -26.13
N GLU A 400 8.08 -8.91 -27.19
CA GLU A 400 9.08 -7.91 -27.52
C GLU A 400 9.25 -6.88 -26.40
N VAL A 401 8.14 -6.39 -25.84
CA VAL A 401 8.18 -5.45 -24.71
C VAL A 401 8.82 -6.10 -23.49
N MET A 402 8.48 -7.36 -23.18
CA MET A 402 9.09 -8.08 -22.08
C MET A 402 10.61 -8.20 -22.27
N SER A 403 11.05 -8.59 -23.45
CA SER A 403 12.48 -8.71 -23.78
C SER A 403 13.22 -7.37 -23.66
N ARG A 404 12.61 -6.27 -24.13
CA ARG A 404 13.15 -4.91 -24.02
C ARG A 404 13.27 -4.47 -22.56
N SER A 405 12.22 -4.71 -21.77
CA SER A 405 12.18 -4.44 -20.33
C SER A 405 13.32 -5.16 -19.60
N ALA A 406 13.49 -6.48 -19.83
CA ALA A 406 14.55 -7.25 -19.22
C ALA A 406 15.94 -6.76 -19.65
N SER A 407 16.15 -6.51 -20.97
CA SER A 407 17.43 -6.01 -21.48
C SER A 407 17.83 -4.64 -20.91
N LEU A 408 16.87 -3.75 -20.69
CA LEU A 408 17.13 -2.46 -20.05
C LEU A 408 17.46 -2.62 -18.57
N TYR A 409 16.71 -3.47 -17.84
CA TYR A 409 16.99 -3.81 -16.45
C TYR A 409 18.41 -4.36 -16.27
N ASP A 410 18.78 -5.38 -17.07
CA ASP A 410 20.08 -6.03 -16.97
C ASP A 410 21.25 -5.06 -17.27
N ALA A 411 21.05 -4.15 -18.21
CA ALA A 411 22.04 -3.13 -18.53
C ALA A 411 22.21 -2.10 -17.39
N MET A 412 21.13 -1.73 -16.71
CA MET A 412 21.16 -0.72 -15.65
C MET A 412 21.61 -1.28 -14.30
N LYS A 413 21.30 -2.55 -14.02
CA LYS A 413 21.46 -3.16 -12.68
C LYS A 413 22.86 -3.03 -12.07
N PRO A 414 23.98 -3.17 -12.81
CA PRO A 414 25.32 -3.05 -12.24
C PRO A 414 25.61 -1.67 -11.65
N ASP A 415 25.18 -0.59 -12.32
CA ASP A 415 25.46 0.78 -11.92
C ASP A 415 24.31 1.42 -11.11
N PHE A 416 23.07 0.95 -11.34
CA PHE A 416 21.83 1.47 -10.75
C PHE A 416 20.98 0.34 -10.20
N PRO A 417 21.42 -0.42 -9.18
CA PRO A 417 20.75 -1.63 -8.70
C PRO A 417 19.31 -1.38 -8.21
N GLN A 418 19.03 -0.19 -7.68
CA GLN A 418 17.68 0.16 -7.20
C GLN A 418 16.81 0.70 -8.33
N GLN A 419 17.36 1.62 -9.13
CA GLN A 419 16.64 2.29 -10.22
C GLN A 419 16.34 1.34 -11.39
N ALA A 420 17.11 0.25 -11.56
CA ALA A 420 16.87 -0.76 -12.60
C ALA A 420 15.43 -1.31 -12.54
N SER A 421 14.82 -1.39 -11.35
CA SER A 421 13.43 -1.81 -11.17
C SER A 421 12.41 -0.95 -11.95
N TYR A 422 12.74 0.30 -12.26
CA TYR A 422 11.90 1.17 -13.11
C TYR A 422 11.67 0.60 -14.51
N ALA A 423 12.67 -0.14 -15.05
CA ALA A 423 12.58 -0.74 -16.37
C ALA A 423 11.65 -1.97 -16.43
N VAL A 424 11.36 -2.58 -15.28
CA VAL A 424 10.61 -3.85 -15.23
C VAL A 424 9.13 -3.62 -15.52
N SER A 425 8.60 -4.28 -16.56
CA SER A 425 7.18 -4.23 -16.89
C SER A 425 6.34 -4.94 -15.82
N MET A 426 5.11 -4.45 -15.57
CA MET A 426 4.24 -4.96 -14.49
C MET A 426 3.74 -6.38 -14.71
N ALA A 427 3.91 -6.96 -15.91
CA ALA A 427 3.64 -8.36 -16.20
C ALA A 427 4.70 -9.31 -15.60
N TYR A 428 5.90 -8.80 -15.29
CA TYR A 428 6.90 -9.60 -14.60
C TYR A 428 6.44 -10.01 -13.22
N ARG A 429 6.80 -11.24 -12.84
CA ARG A 429 6.40 -11.82 -11.57
C ARG A 429 7.31 -11.36 -10.44
N VAL A 430 6.70 -11.15 -9.30
CA VAL A 430 7.38 -10.88 -8.03
C VAL A 430 6.98 -11.96 -7.02
N ARG A 431 7.94 -12.40 -6.22
CA ARG A 431 7.71 -13.35 -5.13
C ARG A 431 7.48 -12.59 -3.83
N TYR A 432 6.48 -13.00 -3.07
CA TYR A 432 6.16 -12.40 -1.79
C TYR A 432 5.51 -13.40 -0.85
N VAL A 433 5.72 -13.20 0.44
CA VAL A 433 5.06 -13.96 1.51
C VAL A 433 3.94 -13.12 2.09
N MET A 434 2.77 -13.74 2.28
CA MET A 434 1.64 -13.15 2.99
C MET A 434 1.30 -14.00 4.21
N GLN A 435 1.24 -13.37 5.39
CA GLN A 435 0.69 -13.97 6.59
C GLN A 435 -0.54 -13.19 7.05
N PHE A 436 -1.64 -13.88 7.25
CA PHE A 436 -2.91 -13.29 7.64
C PHE A 436 -3.79 -14.28 8.40
N ASN A 437 -4.71 -13.74 9.20
CA ASN A 437 -5.68 -14.51 9.95
C ASN A 437 -6.94 -14.86 9.12
N ALA A 438 -7.78 -15.76 9.65
CA ALA A 438 -8.98 -16.19 8.95
C ALA A 438 -9.97 -15.05 8.65
N ARG A 439 -10.03 -14.01 9.51
CA ARG A 439 -10.90 -12.86 9.29
C ARG A 439 -10.47 -12.03 8.08
N GLU A 440 -9.16 -11.79 7.93
CA GLU A 440 -8.62 -11.13 6.75
C GLU A 440 -8.70 -12.01 5.51
N ALA A 441 -8.50 -13.34 5.64
CA ALA A 441 -8.71 -14.29 4.54
C ALA A 441 -10.11 -14.15 3.94
N MET A 442 -11.15 -14.16 4.77
CA MET A 442 -12.54 -13.96 4.32
C MET A 442 -12.70 -12.63 3.58
N HIS A 443 -12.21 -11.53 4.16
CA HIS A 443 -12.29 -10.21 3.54
C HIS A 443 -11.57 -10.15 2.19
N MET A 444 -10.35 -10.64 2.14
CA MET A 444 -9.51 -10.64 0.95
C MET A 444 -10.12 -11.51 -0.16
N LEU A 445 -10.50 -12.73 0.15
CA LEU A 445 -11.08 -13.66 -0.82
C LEU A 445 -12.42 -13.12 -1.39
N GLU A 446 -13.34 -12.68 -0.54
CA GLU A 446 -14.62 -12.11 -0.98
C GLU A 446 -14.44 -10.85 -1.85
N LEU A 447 -13.41 -10.04 -1.60
CA LEU A 447 -13.13 -8.84 -2.39
C LEU A 447 -12.45 -9.19 -3.71
N ARG A 448 -11.44 -10.07 -3.69
CA ARG A 448 -10.56 -10.32 -4.84
C ARG A 448 -11.10 -11.39 -5.80
N SER A 449 -11.88 -12.37 -5.33
CA SER A 449 -12.51 -13.37 -6.19
C SER A 449 -13.82 -12.90 -6.83
N SER A 450 -14.32 -11.70 -6.48
CA SER A 450 -15.53 -11.14 -7.08
C SER A 450 -15.38 -10.93 -8.59
N PRO A 451 -16.48 -10.97 -9.39
CA PRO A 451 -16.43 -10.77 -10.85
C PRO A 451 -15.74 -9.47 -11.30
N GLN A 452 -15.75 -8.44 -10.45
CA GLN A 452 -15.08 -7.17 -10.69
C GLN A 452 -13.57 -7.24 -10.44
N GLY A 453 -13.08 -8.30 -9.80
CA GLY A 453 -11.66 -8.53 -9.54
C GLY A 453 -10.89 -8.78 -10.84
N HIS A 454 -9.60 -8.41 -10.84
CA HIS A 454 -8.74 -8.70 -12.00
C HIS A 454 -8.51 -10.21 -12.17
N PRO A 455 -8.52 -10.76 -13.40
CA PRO A 455 -8.35 -12.20 -13.65
C PRO A 455 -7.09 -12.82 -12.98
N ALA A 456 -6.00 -12.07 -12.92
CA ALA A 456 -4.73 -12.56 -12.39
C ALA A 456 -4.77 -13.00 -10.91
N TYR A 457 -5.65 -12.44 -10.08
CA TYR A 457 -5.79 -12.83 -8.68
C TYR A 457 -7.13 -13.49 -8.32
N ARG A 458 -7.98 -13.78 -9.32
CA ARG A 458 -9.21 -14.56 -9.12
C ARG A 458 -8.99 -16.08 -9.27
N ARG A 459 -7.80 -16.48 -9.68
CA ARG A 459 -7.42 -17.89 -9.92
C ARG A 459 -7.21 -18.65 -8.62
#